data_150057b1f525c5398ab08871672fefce
#
_entry.id   150057b1f525c5398ab08871672fefce
#
_cell.length_a   1.000
_cell.length_b   1.000
_cell.length_c   1.000
_cell.angle_alpha   90.00
_cell.angle_beta   90.00
_cell.angle_gamma   90.00
#
_symmetry.space_group_name_H-M   'P 1'
#
loop_
_entity.id
_entity.type
_entity.pdbx_description
1 polymer ?
#
loop_
_entity_poly.entity_id
_entity_poly.type
_entity_poly.pdbx_seq_one_letter_code
_entity_poly.pdbx_strand_id
1 'polypeptide(L)'
;MLDFKLFITDSKSNARRGIIKTKSSTIQTPVFMPVGTQASIKSVPADMVYDAGAKIILSNTYHLYLRPGEDIVKEAGGIRKFMNFNGSVLTDSGGFQVFSLAKMRNITEEGVEFKSHIDGSTHFFSPEKSMQIQRDLGSDIVMAFDECIPYPSDYDYVKKSTERTTRWLGRCASFKLQPHQSLFGIMQGGMDRDLRKLSADGITEYDLDGYAIGGLSVGEPIEMMQSILEVCTNYLPKDKPRYLMGVGSPIELLNGVKNGIDMFDCVLPTRYGRHGIAMTDNGNISIKKKMYERDFTPLDHTCDCPACRNYSKAYIRHLYREIGRAHV
;
A
#
# COMPACT_ATOMS: atom_id res chain seq x y z
N MET A 1 10.79 15.29 -8.41
CA MET A 1 9.49 15.09 -9.05
C MET A 1 9.49 13.71 -9.70
N LEU A 2 8.39 13.00 -9.67
CA LEU A 2 8.23 11.69 -10.31
C LEU A 2 8.15 11.87 -11.83
N ASP A 3 8.80 10.95 -12.58
CA ASP A 3 8.66 10.84 -14.03
C ASP A 3 8.12 9.45 -14.36
N PHE A 4 6.96 9.38 -15.01
CA PHE A 4 6.34 8.13 -15.45
C PHE A 4 6.38 8.03 -16.97
N LYS A 5 6.98 6.95 -17.46
CA LYS A 5 7.03 6.66 -18.88
C LYS A 5 6.36 5.33 -19.17
N LEU A 6 5.22 5.40 -19.88
CA LEU A 6 4.54 4.23 -20.41
C LEU A 6 5.25 3.75 -21.67
N PHE A 7 5.59 2.46 -21.76
CA PHE A 7 6.28 1.88 -22.92
C PHE A 7 5.31 1.20 -23.87
N ILE A 8 4.38 0.42 -23.31
CA ILE A 8 3.45 -0.38 -24.09
C ILE A 8 2.16 -0.64 -23.32
N THR A 9 1.06 -0.72 -24.02
CA THR A 9 -0.22 -1.26 -23.56
C THR A 9 -0.53 -2.51 -24.38
N ASP A 10 -1.01 -3.55 -23.71
CA ASP A 10 -1.38 -4.81 -24.37
C ASP A 10 -2.56 -4.58 -25.35
N SER A 11 -2.52 -5.30 -26.47
CA SER A 11 -3.58 -5.17 -27.50
C SER A 11 -4.87 -5.91 -27.17
N LYS A 12 -4.85 -6.83 -26.19
CA LYS A 12 -5.98 -7.70 -25.83
C LYS A 12 -6.56 -7.40 -24.44
N SER A 13 -5.90 -6.53 -23.69
CA SER A 13 -6.31 -6.13 -22.34
C SER A 13 -5.88 -4.69 -22.08
N ASN A 14 -6.15 -4.18 -20.86
CA ASN A 14 -5.64 -2.88 -20.42
C ASN A 14 -4.26 -2.97 -19.75
N ALA A 15 -3.64 -4.16 -19.73
CA ALA A 15 -2.33 -4.35 -19.13
C ALA A 15 -1.29 -3.44 -19.76
N ARG A 16 -0.47 -2.82 -18.93
CA ARG A 16 0.53 -1.85 -19.41
C ARG A 16 1.87 -2.02 -18.68
N ARG A 17 2.93 -1.70 -19.38
CA ARG A 17 4.29 -1.75 -18.87
C ARG A 17 4.95 -0.40 -19.02
N GLY A 18 5.59 0.04 -17.97
CA GLY A 18 6.27 1.34 -17.94
C GLY A 18 7.38 1.38 -16.90
N ILE A 19 7.79 2.61 -16.60
CA ILE A 19 8.82 2.89 -15.60
C ILE A 19 8.44 4.15 -14.82
N ILE A 20 8.62 4.10 -13.51
CA ILE A 20 8.53 5.26 -12.63
C ILE A 20 9.95 5.60 -12.19
N LYS A 21 10.35 6.85 -12.40
CA LYS A 21 11.59 7.40 -11.83
C LYS A 21 11.25 8.36 -10.70
N THR A 22 11.81 8.11 -9.54
CA THR A 22 11.80 9.04 -8.41
C THR A 22 13.20 9.60 -8.21
N LYS A 23 13.39 10.45 -7.21
CA LYS A 23 14.73 10.86 -6.80
C LYS A 23 15.57 9.67 -6.32
N SER A 24 14.92 8.66 -5.76
CA SER A 24 15.55 7.59 -4.98
C SER A 24 15.83 6.32 -5.78
N SER A 25 14.96 5.98 -6.74
CA SER A 25 15.12 4.75 -7.53
C SER A 25 14.37 4.82 -8.85
N THR A 26 14.66 3.84 -9.70
CA THR A 26 13.94 3.57 -10.94
C THR A 26 13.15 2.27 -10.76
N ILE A 27 11.86 2.33 -11.00
CA ILE A 27 10.89 1.27 -10.68
C ILE A 27 10.22 0.82 -11.98
N GLN A 28 10.34 -0.44 -12.33
CA GLN A 28 9.56 -1.01 -13.44
C GLN A 28 8.13 -1.25 -12.98
N THR A 29 7.15 -0.96 -13.84
CA THR A 29 5.74 -1.25 -13.60
C THR A 29 5.22 -2.32 -14.55
N PRO A 30 4.26 -3.18 -14.12
CA PRO A 30 3.61 -3.20 -12.81
C PRO A 30 4.56 -3.57 -11.66
N VAL A 31 4.30 -3.03 -10.47
CA VAL A 31 5.13 -3.25 -9.27
C VAL A 31 4.29 -3.55 -8.03
N PHE A 32 4.76 -4.49 -7.23
CA PHE A 32 4.24 -4.76 -5.89
C PHE A 32 5.12 -4.09 -4.83
N MET A 33 4.50 -3.40 -3.88
CA MET A 33 5.16 -2.72 -2.76
C MET A 33 4.96 -3.51 -1.47
N PRO A 34 5.99 -4.13 -0.91
CA PRO A 34 5.93 -4.67 0.45
C PRO A 34 5.62 -3.57 1.47
N VAL A 35 4.84 -3.92 2.50
CA VAL A 35 4.43 -2.94 3.52
C VAL A 35 5.40 -2.96 4.70
N GLY A 36 6.09 -1.84 4.89
CA GLY A 36 6.92 -1.53 6.04
C GLY A 36 6.23 -0.58 7.01
N THR A 37 5.27 -1.08 7.79
CA THR A 37 4.31 -0.29 8.59
C THR A 37 4.94 0.80 9.45
N GLN A 38 6.01 0.51 10.17
CA GLN A 38 6.74 1.45 11.04
C GLN A 38 8.20 1.57 10.59
N ALA A 39 8.44 1.90 9.33
CA ALA A 39 9.76 1.86 8.71
C ALA A 39 10.45 0.49 8.88
N SER A 40 9.67 -0.58 8.91
CA SER A 40 10.17 -1.94 9.12
C SER A 40 9.25 -2.94 8.42
N ILE A 41 9.81 -3.71 7.52
CA ILE A 41 9.16 -4.91 6.99
C ILE A 41 9.44 -6.02 8.00
N LYS A 42 8.41 -6.38 8.78
CA LYS A 42 8.55 -7.27 9.93
C LYS A 42 9.27 -8.56 9.58
N SER A 43 10.34 -8.85 10.32
CA SER A 43 11.20 -10.03 10.20
C SER A 43 12.06 -10.10 8.94
N VAL A 44 12.17 -9.01 8.16
CA VAL A 44 13.03 -8.96 6.97
C VAL A 44 13.83 -7.65 6.97
N PRO A 45 15.18 -7.70 7.01
CA PRO A 45 16.02 -6.52 6.89
C PRO A 45 15.81 -5.77 5.58
N ALA A 46 16.01 -4.45 5.59
CA ALA A 46 15.71 -3.58 4.46
C ALA A 46 16.55 -3.88 3.20
N ASP A 47 17.81 -4.28 3.39
CA ASP A 47 18.72 -4.72 2.32
C ASP A 47 18.21 -6.00 1.65
N MET A 48 17.79 -7.01 2.43
CA MET A 48 17.22 -8.24 1.88
C MET A 48 15.92 -7.98 1.09
N VAL A 49 15.11 -7.02 1.52
CA VAL A 49 13.91 -6.61 0.76
C VAL A 49 14.30 -6.00 -0.59
N TYR A 50 15.31 -5.13 -0.59
CA TYR A 50 15.83 -4.50 -1.81
C TYR A 50 16.44 -5.53 -2.77
N ASP A 51 17.21 -6.49 -2.24
CA ASP A 51 17.87 -7.56 -3.00
C ASP A 51 16.86 -8.58 -3.56
N ALA A 52 15.73 -8.79 -2.85
CA ALA A 52 14.61 -9.56 -3.37
C ALA A 52 13.85 -8.87 -4.53
N GLY A 53 14.28 -7.65 -4.93
CA GLY A 53 13.75 -6.94 -6.08
C GLY A 53 12.78 -5.81 -5.76
N ALA A 54 12.41 -5.57 -4.51
CA ALA A 54 11.53 -4.48 -4.12
C ALA A 54 12.27 -3.13 -4.22
N LYS A 55 12.03 -2.39 -5.29
CA LYS A 55 12.62 -1.06 -5.52
C LYS A 55 11.79 0.08 -4.93
N ILE A 56 10.61 -0.23 -4.44
CA ILE A 56 9.72 0.66 -3.70
C ILE A 56 8.98 -0.14 -2.62
N ILE A 57 8.77 0.48 -1.47
CA ILE A 57 7.97 -0.05 -0.37
C ILE A 57 6.92 0.95 0.07
N LEU A 58 5.89 0.49 0.79
CA LEU A 58 4.93 1.35 1.46
C LEU A 58 5.21 1.43 2.95
N SER A 59 5.08 2.62 3.54
CA SER A 59 5.09 2.83 5.00
C SER A 59 3.85 3.62 5.43
N ASN A 60 3.39 3.37 6.66
CA ASN A 60 2.12 3.94 7.11
C ASN A 60 2.33 5.21 7.94
N THR A 61 1.79 6.31 7.47
CA THR A 61 1.85 7.64 8.11
C THR A 61 1.30 7.63 9.54
N TYR A 62 0.12 7.04 9.75
CA TYR A 62 -0.50 6.91 11.07
C TYR A 62 0.41 6.23 12.10
N HIS A 63 1.00 5.11 11.72
CA HIS A 63 1.85 4.34 12.64
C HIS A 63 3.16 5.07 12.94
N LEU A 64 3.77 5.70 11.95
CA LEU A 64 5.01 6.45 12.11
C LEU A 64 4.83 7.74 12.92
N TYR A 65 3.67 8.41 12.77
CA TYR A 65 3.29 9.53 13.60
C TYR A 65 3.16 9.14 15.08
N LEU A 66 2.49 8.03 15.38
CA LEU A 66 2.34 7.57 16.77
C LEU A 66 3.63 7.01 17.35
N ARG A 67 4.45 6.36 16.54
CA ARG A 67 5.72 5.75 16.97
C ARG A 67 6.65 5.46 15.78
N PRO A 68 7.86 6.00 15.75
CA PRO A 68 8.54 6.77 16.83
C PRO A 68 8.15 8.24 16.91
N GLY A 69 7.41 8.80 15.96
CA GLY A 69 7.15 10.20 15.71
C GLY A 69 7.84 10.66 14.43
N GLU A 70 7.16 11.52 13.65
CA GLU A 70 7.72 12.05 12.39
C GLU A 70 8.93 12.94 12.60
N ASP A 71 9.04 13.59 13.76
CA ASP A 71 10.17 14.44 14.15
C ASP A 71 11.47 13.63 14.27
N ILE A 72 11.44 12.49 14.95
CA ILE A 72 12.59 11.59 15.08
C ILE A 72 13.04 11.08 13.71
N VAL A 73 12.10 10.67 12.85
CA VAL A 73 12.40 10.22 11.49
C VAL A 73 13.01 11.34 10.65
N LYS A 74 12.49 12.57 10.79
CA LYS A 74 13.02 13.78 10.14
C LYS A 74 14.45 14.07 10.57
N GLU A 75 14.75 14.05 11.88
CA GLU A 75 16.09 14.26 12.43
C GLU A 75 17.09 13.21 11.94
N ALA A 76 16.63 11.95 11.74
CA ALA A 76 17.43 10.88 11.14
C ALA A 76 17.72 11.10 9.63
N GLY A 77 17.16 12.15 9.03
CA GLY A 77 17.35 12.50 7.62
C GLY A 77 16.31 11.83 6.69
N GLY A 78 15.14 11.52 7.22
CA GLY A 78 13.99 10.95 6.53
C GLY A 78 13.93 9.42 6.58
N ILE A 79 12.76 8.88 6.22
CA ILE A 79 12.41 7.45 6.40
C ILE A 79 13.40 6.50 5.74
N ARG A 80 13.91 6.84 4.55
CA ARG A 80 14.88 6.01 3.84
C ARG A 80 16.19 5.83 4.60
N LYS A 81 16.72 6.93 5.16
CA LYS A 81 17.94 6.89 5.98
C LYS A 81 17.68 6.19 7.30
N PHE A 82 16.55 6.48 7.92
CA PHE A 82 16.13 5.89 9.18
C PHE A 82 16.10 4.36 9.13
N MET A 83 15.57 3.79 8.03
CA MET A 83 15.49 2.33 7.86
C MET A 83 16.63 1.73 7.00
N ASN A 84 17.57 2.56 6.51
CA ASN A 84 18.64 2.15 5.60
C ASN A 84 18.14 1.43 4.34
N PHE A 85 17.09 1.98 3.70
CA PHE A 85 16.50 1.41 2.49
C PHE A 85 16.98 2.13 1.24
N ASN A 86 17.52 1.39 0.27
CA ASN A 86 18.09 1.94 -0.97
C ASN A 86 17.07 2.20 -2.09
N GLY A 87 15.81 1.79 -1.91
CA GLY A 87 14.71 2.03 -2.84
C GLY A 87 13.91 3.29 -2.54
N SER A 88 12.81 3.47 -3.24
CA SER A 88 11.81 4.51 -2.99
C SER A 88 10.85 4.13 -1.87
N VAL A 89 10.25 5.13 -1.24
CA VAL A 89 9.21 4.93 -0.23
C VAL A 89 7.96 5.71 -0.65
N LEU A 90 6.81 5.03 -0.63
CA LEU A 90 5.50 5.62 -0.64
C LEU A 90 4.96 5.65 0.79
N THR A 91 4.44 6.79 1.25
CA THR A 91 3.66 6.87 2.50
C THR A 91 2.18 6.97 2.18
N ASP A 92 1.36 6.16 2.87
CA ASP A 92 -0.09 6.33 2.81
C ASP A 92 -0.55 7.62 3.51
N SER A 93 -1.83 7.95 3.38
CA SER A 93 -2.40 9.16 3.99
C SER A 93 -2.57 9.06 5.52
N GLY A 94 -2.59 7.84 6.07
CA GLY A 94 -3.02 7.53 7.43
C GLY A 94 -4.55 7.38 7.57
N GLY A 95 -5.33 7.73 6.56
CA GLY A 95 -6.80 7.68 6.57
C GLY A 95 -7.33 6.29 6.91
N PHE A 96 -6.93 5.27 6.17
CA PHE A 96 -7.38 3.89 6.42
C PHE A 96 -7.14 3.43 7.86
N GLN A 97 -5.98 3.72 8.46
CA GLN A 97 -5.65 3.30 9.83
C GLN A 97 -6.49 4.04 10.86
N VAL A 98 -6.74 5.33 10.66
CA VAL A 98 -7.66 6.10 11.50
C VAL A 98 -9.06 5.49 11.45
N PHE A 99 -9.52 5.06 10.26
CA PHE A 99 -10.84 4.44 10.09
C PHE A 99 -10.92 3.01 10.60
N SER A 100 -9.86 2.21 10.47
CA SER A 100 -9.86 0.78 10.81
C SER A 100 -9.43 0.47 12.25
N LEU A 101 -8.53 1.26 12.85
CA LEU A 101 -7.93 0.98 14.15
C LEU A 101 -8.49 1.84 15.29
N ALA A 102 -8.97 3.04 15.00
CA ALA A 102 -9.51 3.92 16.03
C ALA A 102 -10.90 3.45 16.50
N LYS A 103 -10.99 3.03 17.76
CA LYS A 103 -12.24 2.60 18.38
C LYS A 103 -13.27 3.74 18.49
N MET A 104 -12.78 4.98 18.64
CA MET A 104 -13.59 6.21 18.68
C MET A 104 -12.99 7.20 17.71
N ARG A 105 -13.81 7.69 16.79
CA ARG A 105 -13.45 8.70 15.81
C ARG A 105 -14.60 9.65 15.58
N ASN A 106 -14.27 10.91 15.38
CA ASN A 106 -15.23 11.94 14.96
C ASN A 106 -14.73 12.58 13.67
N ILE A 107 -15.53 12.46 12.61
CA ILE A 107 -15.20 12.95 11.27
C ILE A 107 -15.95 14.25 11.04
N THR A 108 -15.19 15.30 10.72
CA THR A 108 -15.72 16.61 10.35
C THR A 108 -15.18 17.04 9.00
N GLU A 109 -15.55 18.20 8.51
CA GLU A 109 -14.97 18.76 7.27
C GLU A 109 -13.51 19.16 7.48
N GLU A 110 -13.13 19.54 8.69
CA GLU A 110 -11.79 19.96 9.07
C GLU A 110 -10.82 18.79 9.11
N GLY A 111 -11.28 17.59 9.46
CA GLY A 111 -10.47 16.41 9.63
C GLY A 111 -11.10 15.36 10.52
N VAL A 112 -10.27 14.51 11.12
CA VAL A 112 -10.71 13.39 11.96
C VAL A 112 -10.02 13.45 13.31
N GLU A 113 -10.82 13.53 14.37
CA GLU A 113 -10.39 13.28 15.74
C GLU A 113 -10.45 11.78 16.05
N PHE A 114 -9.41 11.23 16.65
CA PHE A 114 -9.36 9.82 16.99
C PHE A 114 -8.52 9.55 18.25
N LYS A 115 -8.74 8.38 18.86
CA LYS A 115 -7.93 7.91 19.97
C LYS A 115 -6.88 6.92 19.49
N SER A 116 -5.64 7.15 19.93
CA SER A 116 -4.50 6.24 19.68
C SER A 116 -4.80 4.84 20.19
N HIS A 117 -4.51 3.83 19.37
CA HIS A 117 -4.62 2.43 19.78
C HIS A 117 -3.49 1.98 20.72
N ILE A 118 -2.45 2.80 20.88
CA ILE A 118 -1.28 2.50 21.70
C ILE A 118 -1.54 2.85 23.17
N ASP A 119 -1.99 4.09 23.43
CA ASP A 119 -2.09 4.68 24.76
C ASP A 119 -3.42 5.39 25.05
N GLY A 120 -4.32 5.44 24.08
CA GLY A 120 -5.63 6.08 24.19
C GLY A 120 -5.61 7.61 24.11
N SER A 121 -4.46 8.24 23.86
CA SER A 121 -4.37 9.69 23.66
C SER A 121 -5.22 10.17 22.50
N THR A 122 -5.73 11.40 22.59
CA THR A 122 -6.57 12.02 21.55
C THR A 122 -5.68 12.76 20.56
N HIS A 123 -5.92 12.51 19.28
CA HIS A 123 -5.19 13.11 18.15
C HIS A 123 -6.19 13.66 17.13
N PHE A 124 -5.71 14.61 16.30
CA PHE A 124 -6.47 15.17 15.20
C PHE A 124 -5.65 15.14 13.91
N PHE A 125 -6.19 14.48 12.87
CA PHE A 125 -5.65 14.52 11.53
C PHE A 125 -6.52 15.39 10.64
N SER A 126 -5.94 16.47 10.13
CA SER A 126 -6.45 17.19 8.98
C SER A 126 -5.69 16.80 7.72
N PRO A 127 -6.18 17.15 6.51
CA PRO A 127 -5.39 17.02 5.28
C PRO A 127 -3.99 17.64 5.42
N GLU A 128 -3.88 18.85 5.96
CA GLU A 128 -2.60 19.53 6.15
C GLU A 128 -1.69 18.79 7.13
N LYS A 129 -2.25 18.23 8.22
CA LYS A 129 -1.46 17.46 9.20
C LYS A 129 -0.92 16.20 8.58
N SER A 130 -1.73 15.45 7.81
CA SER A 130 -1.28 14.27 7.09
C SER A 130 -0.15 14.63 6.10
N MET A 131 -0.32 15.70 5.32
CA MET A 131 0.70 16.16 4.38
C MET A 131 1.98 16.61 5.10
N GLN A 132 1.85 17.28 6.26
CA GLN A 132 3.01 17.72 7.06
C GLN A 132 3.81 16.51 7.56
N ILE A 133 3.14 15.48 8.08
CA ILE A 133 3.81 14.26 8.54
C ILE A 133 4.55 13.59 7.38
N GLN A 134 3.89 13.37 6.24
CA GLN A 134 4.51 12.75 5.07
C GLN A 134 5.67 13.58 4.50
N ARG A 135 5.54 14.92 4.50
CA ARG A 135 6.65 15.82 4.14
C ARG A 135 7.87 15.62 5.05
N ASP A 136 7.63 15.49 6.35
CA ASP A 136 8.69 15.38 7.35
C ASP A 136 9.29 13.95 7.38
N LEU A 137 8.50 12.92 7.08
CA LEU A 137 9.01 11.58 6.78
C LEU A 137 9.91 11.53 5.54
N GLY A 138 9.71 12.44 4.57
CA GLY A 138 10.58 12.56 3.39
C GLY A 138 10.46 11.40 2.40
N SER A 139 9.28 10.79 2.29
CA SER A 139 8.97 9.75 1.29
C SER A 139 9.01 10.31 -0.14
N ASP A 140 9.18 9.46 -1.14
CA ASP A 140 9.20 9.88 -2.56
C ASP A 140 7.80 10.14 -3.10
N ILE A 141 6.82 9.31 -2.69
CA ILE A 141 5.41 9.44 -3.06
C ILE A 141 4.59 9.61 -1.79
N VAL A 142 3.70 10.58 -1.81
CA VAL A 142 2.78 10.90 -0.71
C VAL A 142 1.34 10.75 -1.19
N MET A 143 0.46 10.21 -0.34
CA MET A 143 -0.95 10.03 -0.65
C MET A 143 -1.78 11.17 -0.06
N ALA A 144 -2.73 11.69 -0.82
CA ALA A 144 -3.70 12.65 -0.30
C ALA A 144 -4.53 12.04 0.83
N PHE A 145 -4.88 12.85 1.83
CA PHE A 145 -5.73 12.40 2.94
C PHE A 145 -7.14 12.13 2.45
N ASP A 146 -7.66 10.94 2.73
CA ASP A 146 -8.94 10.44 2.25
C ASP A 146 -9.78 9.83 3.37
N GLU A 147 -11.06 9.67 3.12
CA GLU A 147 -11.96 8.91 3.98
C GLU A 147 -12.24 7.55 3.36
N CYS A 148 -11.67 6.50 3.95
CA CYS A 148 -11.97 5.12 3.58
C CYS A 148 -13.24 4.66 4.29
N ILE A 149 -14.30 4.39 3.53
CA ILE A 149 -15.57 3.93 4.07
C ILE A 149 -15.62 2.42 4.25
N PRO A 150 -16.36 1.89 5.26
CA PRO A 150 -16.58 0.46 5.39
C PRO A 150 -17.52 -0.07 4.30
N TYR A 151 -17.45 -1.37 4.05
CA TYR A 151 -18.44 -2.08 3.24
C TYR A 151 -19.24 -3.06 4.13
N PRO A 152 -20.57 -3.14 4.01
CA PRO A 152 -21.43 -2.24 3.21
C PRO A 152 -21.64 -0.88 3.88
N SER A 153 -21.97 0.13 3.06
CA SER A 153 -22.39 1.47 3.51
C SER A 153 -23.57 1.96 2.66
N ASP A 154 -24.41 2.82 3.24
CA ASP A 154 -25.51 3.42 2.51
C ASP A 154 -25.03 4.48 1.50
N TYR A 155 -25.81 4.68 0.43
CA TYR A 155 -25.46 5.54 -0.70
C TYR A 155 -25.18 6.98 -0.29
N ASP A 156 -26.00 7.56 0.59
CA ASP A 156 -25.86 8.97 0.98
C ASP A 156 -24.58 9.20 1.78
N TYR A 157 -24.21 8.24 2.62
CA TYR A 157 -22.94 8.30 3.34
C TYR A 157 -21.75 8.18 2.38
N VAL A 158 -21.80 7.21 1.46
CA VAL A 158 -20.74 7.02 0.43
C VAL A 158 -20.57 8.30 -0.38
N LYS A 159 -21.66 8.93 -0.82
CA LYS A 159 -21.64 10.18 -1.58
C LYS A 159 -20.98 11.32 -0.80
N LYS A 160 -21.44 11.57 0.44
CA LYS A 160 -20.87 12.61 1.30
C LYS A 160 -19.39 12.41 1.58
N SER A 161 -18.97 11.17 1.83
CA SER A 161 -17.57 10.82 2.05
C SER A 161 -16.72 11.03 0.80
N THR A 162 -17.23 10.64 -0.37
CA THR A 162 -16.57 10.84 -1.66
C THR A 162 -16.34 12.33 -1.95
N GLU A 163 -17.37 13.15 -1.79
CA GLU A 163 -17.29 14.60 -1.97
C GLU A 163 -16.31 15.24 -0.96
N ARG A 164 -16.32 14.80 0.30
CA ARG A 164 -15.35 15.24 1.33
C ARG A 164 -13.93 14.90 0.94
N THR A 165 -13.67 13.68 0.49
CA THR A 165 -12.35 13.25 0.02
C THR A 165 -11.83 14.14 -1.11
N THR A 166 -12.69 14.53 -2.05
CA THR A 166 -12.33 15.46 -3.13
C THR A 166 -11.97 16.86 -2.57
N ARG A 167 -12.77 17.39 -1.63
CA ARG A 167 -12.43 18.68 -0.99
C ARG A 167 -11.13 18.61 -0.18
N TRP A 168 -10.89 17.52 0.51
CA TRP A 168 -9.63 17.28 1.24
C TRP A 168 -8.43 17.18 0.30
N LEU A 169 -8.61 16.59 -0.89
CA LEU A 169 -7.56 16.60 -1.91
C LEU A 169 -7.14 18.02 -2.29
N GLY A 170 -8.09 18.95 -2.46
CA GLY A 170 -7.76 20.36 -2.75
C GLY A 170 -6.88 21.00 -1.68
N ARG A 171 -7.13 20.68 -0.40
CA ARG A 171 -6.30 21.12 0.73
C ARG A 171 -4.91 20.46 0.70
N CYS A 172 -4.85 19.15 0.41
CA CYS A 172 -3.57 18.44 0.24
C CYS A 172 -2.74 19.03 -0.92
N ALA A 173 -3.36 19.28 -2.07
CA ALA A 173 -2.70 19.82 -3.25
C ALA A 173 -2.14 21.25 -3.03
N SER A 174 -2.79 22.01 -2.16
CA SER A 174 -2.32 23.34 -1.78
C SER A 174 -1.15 23.32 -0.79
N PHE A 175 -0.83 22.16 -0.21
CA PHE A 175 0.23 22.03 0.78
C PHE A 175 1.61 21.93 0.11
N LYS A 176 2.58 22.71 0.63
CA LYS A 176 3.94 22.70 0.08
C LYS A 176 4.75 21.48 0.55
N LEU A 177 4.94 20.52 -0.33
CA LEU A 177 5.80 19.36 -0.17
C LEU A 177 7.27 19.67 -0.39
N GLN A 178 8.15 18.70 -0.10
CA GLN A 178 9.57 18.79 -0.50
C GLN A 178 9.68 18.66 -2.03
N PRO A 179 10.69 19.27 -2.67
CA PRO A 179 10.80 19.30 -4.15
C PRO A 179 10.86 17.94 -4.85
N HIS A 180 11.22 16.88 -4.12
CA HIS A 180 11.32 15.53 -4.67
C HIS A 180 10.07 14.69 -4.45
N GLN A 181 9.17 15.13 -3.58
CA GLN A 181 7.95 14.41 -3.26
C GLN A 181 6.88 14.62 -4.32
N SER A 182 6.14 13.57 -4.61
CA SER A 182 5.08 13.53 -5.61
C SER A 182 3.75 13.15 -4.97
N LEU A 183 2.69 13.92 -5.27
CA LEU A 183 1.36 13.73 -4.69
C LEU A 183 0.50 12.82 -5.55
N PHE A 184 -0.13 11.82 -4.93
CA PHE A 184 -1.15 10.98 -5.53
C PHE A 184 -2.52 11.25 -4.92
N GLY A 185 -3.53 11.42 -5.78
CA GLY A 185 -4.93 11.50 -5.38
C GLY A 185 -5.54 10.11 -5.22
N ILE A 186 -6.61 9.99 -4.43
CA ILE A 186 -7.29 8.72 -4.16
C ILE A 186 -8.75 8.80 -4.63
N MET A 187 -9.11 7.95 -5.59
CA MET A 187 -10.48 7.75 -6.03
C MET A 187 -11.23 6.93 -4.98
N GLN A 188 -12.30 7.48 -4.42
CA GLN A 188 -13.25 6.80 -3.56
C GLN A 188 -14.58 6.57 -4.30
N GLY A 189 -15.69 6.24 -3.64
CA GLY A 189 -17.02 6.04 -4.24
C GLY A 189 -17.65 4.67 -3.98
N GLY A 190 -17.05 3.87 -3.10
CA GLY A 190 -17.56 2.54 -2.72
C GLY A 190 -17.73 1.62 -3.92
N MET A 191 -18.86 0.91 -3.96
CA MET A 191 -19.20 -0.02 -5.05
C MET A 191 -20.18 0.60 -6.05
N ASP A 192 -20.31 1.93 -6.06
CA ASP A 192 -21.19 2.66 -6.96
C ASP A 192 -20.41 3.30 -8.11
N ARG A 193 -20.81 3.01 -9.35
CA ARG A 193 -20.11 3.46 -10.57
C ARG A 193 -20.20 4.96 -10.79
N ASP A 194 -21.34 5.57 -10.45
CA ASP A 194 -21.55 7.00 -10.62
C ASP A 194 -20.75 7.80 -9.60
N LEU A 195 -20.68 7.31 -8.35
CA LEU A 195 -19.84 7.90 -7.32
C LEU A 195 -18.33 7.71 -7.61
N ARG A 196 -17.94 6.59 -8.21
CA ARG A 196 -16.56 6.40 -8.73
C ARG A 196 -16.24 7.41 -9.84
N LYS A 197 -17.19 7.65 -10.75
CA LYS A 197 -17.06 8.67 -11.80
C LYS A 197 -16.97 10.07 -11.20
N LEU A 198 -17.85 10.41 -10.27
CA LEU A 198 -17.82 11.68 -9.54
C LEU A 198 -16.46 11.91 -8.86
N SER A 199 -15.95 10.90 -8.18
CA SER A 199 -14.63 10.95 -7.52
C SER A 199 -13.51 11.16 -8.54
N ALA A 200 -13.54 10.39 -9.64
CA ALA A 200 -12.54 10.49 -10.70
C ALA A 200 -12.50 11.89 -11.31
N ASP A 201 -13.67 12.44 -11.65
CA ASP A 201 -13.78 13.79 -12.20
C ASP A 201 -13.18 14.82 -11.25
N GLY A 202 -13.55 14.76 -9.97
CA GLY A 202 -13.05 15.72 -8.98
C GLY A 202 -11.55 15.61 -8.69
N ILE A 203 -10.97 14.39 -8.68
CA ILE A 203 -9.53 14.25 -8.41
C ILE A 203 -8.68 14.56 -9.65
N THR A 204 -9.21 14.36 -10.87
CA THR A 204 -8.48 14.64 -12.11
C THR A 204 -8.51 16.10 -12.54
N GLU A 205 -9.30 16.97 -11.88
CA GLU A 205 -9.18 18.42 -11.99
C GLU A 205 -7.80 18.93 -11.51
N TYR A 206 -7.15 18.15 -10.62
CA TYR A 206 -5.80 18.42 -10.17
C TYR A 206 -4.79 17.64 -11.04
N ASP A 207 -3.81 18.34 -11.62
CA ASP A 207 -2.71 17.68 -12.36
C ASP A 207 -1.71 17.07 -11.37
N LEU A 208 -2.05 15.89 -10.88
CA LEU A 208 -1.25 15.16 -9.91
C LEU A 208 -0.20 14.26 -10.58
N ASP A 209 0.77 13.83 -9.80
CA ASP A 209 1.83 12.91 -10.27
C ASP A 209 1.33 11.48 -10.48
N GLY A 210 0.18 11.11 -9.89
CA GLY A 210 -0.45 9.80 -10.03
C GLY A 210 -1.78 9.70 -9.31
N TYR A 211 -2.48 8.60 -9.53
CA TYR A 211 -3.83 8.37 -8.99
C TYR A 211 -3.96 6.97 -8.43
N ALA A 212 -4.59 6.87 -7.25
CA ALA A 212 -4.89 5.60 -6.62
C ALA A 212 -6.40 5.30 -6.66
N ILE A 213 -6.72 4.02 -6.60
CA ILE A 213 -8.08 3.51 -6.40
C ILE A 213 -8.13 2.94 -4.98
N GLY A 214 -8.84 3.65 -4.11
CA GLY A 214 -9.06 3.26 -2.72
C GLY A 214 -10.45 2.66 -2.49
N GLY A 215 -10.72 2.21 -1.26
CA GLY A 215 -12.02 1.68 -0.85
C GLY A 215 -12.45 0.42 -1.58
N LEU A 216 -11.50 -0.37 -2.08
CA LEU A 216 -11.66 -1.73 -2.58
C LEU A 216 -10.90 -2.69 -1.65
N SER A 217 -11.25 -3.99 -1.70
CA SER A 217 -10.70 -5.01 -0.77
C SER A 217 -10.98 -4.70 0.71
N VAL A 218 -12.16 -4.16 0.99
CA VAL A 218 -12.64 -3.78 2.34
C VAL A 218 -13.75 -4.69 2.86
N GLY A 219 -13.98 -5.85 2.20
CA GLY A 219 -14.94 -6.86 2.62
C GLY A 219 -16.04 -7.17 1.58
N GLU A 220 -16.02 -6.52 0.43
CA GLU A 220 -16.91 -6.79 -0.69
C GLU A 220 -16.59 -8.12 -1.39
N PRO A 221 -17.57 -8.73 -2.10
CA PRO A 221 -17.32 -9.88 -2.97
C PRO A 221 -16.29 -9.56 -4.08
N ILE A 222 -15.44 -10.53 -4.41
CA ILE A 222 -14.36 -10.36 -5.41
C ILE A 222 -14.91 -9.95 -6.78
N GLU A 223 -16.04 -10.51 -7.19
CA GLU A 223 -16.67 -10.20 -8.47
C GLU A 223 -17.14 -8.73 -8.53
N MET A 224 -17.63 -8.21 -7.40
CA MET A 224 -18.04 -6.80 -7.28
C MET A 224 -16.81 -5.89 -7.37
N MET A 225 -15.75 -6.18 -6.62
CA MET A 225 -14.49 -5.46 -6.68
C MET A 225 -13.96 -5.40 -8.13
N GLN A 226 -13.95 -6.53 -8.83
CA GLN A 226 -13.47 -6.61 -10.21
C GLN A 226 -14.31 -5.75 -11.16
N SER A 227 -15.65 -5.81 -11.05
CA SER A 227 -16.55 -5.03 -11.89
C SER A 227 -16.40 -3.52 -11.70
N ILE A 228 -16.07 -3.08 -10.49
CA ILE A 228 -15.77 -1.68 -10.18
C ILE A 228 -14.39 -1.30 -10.71
N LEU A 229 -13.38 -2.15 -10.54
CA LEU A 229 -12.03 -1.89 -11.02
C LEU A 229 -11.98 -1.66 -12.54
N GLU A 230 -12.74 -2.44 -13.31
CA GLU A 230 -12.85 -2.32 -14.78
C GLU A 230 -13.30 -0.91 -15.22
N VAL A 231 -14.21 -0.30 -14.48
CA VAL A 231 -14.69 1.06 -14.84
C VAL A 231 -13.75 2.15 -14.29
N CYS A 232 -13.19 1.97 -13.07
CA CYS A 232 -12.32 2.95 -12.44
C CYS A 232 -11.11 3.32 -13.30
N THR A 233 -10.47 2.33 -13.89
CA THR A 233 -9.26 2.55 -14.70
C THR A 233 -9.54 3.35 -15.99
N ASN A 234 -10.76 3.30 -16.51
CA ASN A 234 -11.16 4.09 -17.67
C ASN A 234 -11.37 5.58 -17.34
N TYR A 235 -11.58 5.90 -16.07
CA TYR A 235 -11.78 7.29 -15.63
C TYR A 235 -10.46 8.01 -15.30
N LEU A 236 -9.35 7.27 -15.15
CA LEU A 236 -8.05 7.82 -14.78
C LEU A 236 -7.17 8.12 -16.00
N PRO A 237 -6.32 9.17 -15.94
CA PRO A 237 -5.38 9.51 -17.00
C PRO A 237 -4.50 8.32 -17.42
N LYS A 238 -4.21 8.24 -18.73
CA LYS A 238 -3.41 7.14 -19.29
C LYS A 238 -1.90 7.36 -19.13
N ASP A 239 -1.48 8.57 -19.02
CA ASP A 239 -0.09 9.05 -18.93
C ASP A 239 0.40 9.18 -17.47
N LYS A 240 -0.42 8.81 -16.49
CA LYS A 240 -0.10 8.81 -15.07
C LYS A 240 -0.09 7.40 -14.50
N PRO A 241 0.73 7.11 -13.47
CA PRO A 241 0.69 5.82 -12.79
C PRO A 241 -0.62 5.63 -12.03
N ARG A 242 -1.12 4.40 -12.03
CA ARG A 242 -2.36 3.96 -11.38
C ARG A 242 -2.06 2.97 -10.28
N TYR A 243 -2.51 3.26 -9.08
CA TYR A 243 -2.23 2.46 -7.90
C TYR A 243 -3.51 1.87 -7.33
N LEU A 244 -3.60 0.54 -7.22
CA LEU A 244 -4.67 -0.17 -6.53
C LEU A 244 -4.23 -0.51 -5.11
N MET A 245 -4.89 0.10 -4.12
CA MET A 245 -4.49 0.06 -2.72
C MET A 245 -4.94 -1.22 -2.02
N GLY A 246 -4.06 -1.83 -1.21
CA GLY A 246 -4.36 -2.92 -0.30
C GLY A 246 -4.57 -4.29 -0.92
N VAL A 247 -4.31 -4.46 -2.21
CA VAL A 247 -4.56 -5.69 -2.98
C VAL A 247 -3.27 -6.44 -3.26
N GLY A 248 -3.21 -7.74 -2.95
CA GLY A 248 -1.95 -8.46 -3.06
C GLY A 248 -1.99 -9.98 -3.13
N SER A 249 -3.15 -10.61 -3.31
CA SER A 249 -3.16 -12.03 -3.68
C SER A 249 -2.74 -12.20 -5.15
N PRO A 250 -2.08 -13.31 -5.55
CA PRO A 250 -1.59 -13.48 -6.91
C PRO A 250 -2.66 -13.30 -7.98
N ILE A 251 -3.86 -13.82 -7.76
CA ILE A 251 -4.97 -13.70 -8.72
C ILE A 251 -5.50 -12.26 -8.82
N GLU A 252 -5.56 -11.55 -7.70
CA GLU A 252 -6.00 -10.15 -7.70
C GLU A 252 -4.95 -9.23 -8.35
N LEU A 253 -3.65 -9.51 -8.17
CA LEU A 253 -2.58 -8.79 -8.88
C LEU A 253 -2.70 -8.97 -10.39
N LEU A 254 -2.89 -10.20 -10.86
CA LEU A 254 -3.07 -10.49 -12.29
C LEU A 254 -4.32 -9.77 -12.85
N ASN A 255 -5.43 -9.78 -12.13
CA ASN A 255 -6.64 -9.07 -12.52
C ASN A 255 -6.43 -7.55 -12.53
N GLY A 256 -5.73 -7.00 -11.53
CA GLY A 256 -5.37 -5.58 -11.49
C GLY A 256 -4.51 -5.18 -12.69
N VAL A 257 -3.46 -5.96 -12.99
CA VAL A 257 -2.60 -5.73 -14.16
C VAL A 257 -3.41 -5.79 -15.45
N LYS A 258 -4.28 -6.81 -15.63
CA LYS A 258 -5.17 -6.91 -16.79
C LYS A 258 -6.04 -5.67 -16.97
N ASN A 259 -6.45 -5.03 -15.87
CA ASN A 259 -7.23 -3.79 -15.87
C ASN A 259 -6.40 -2.50 -15.97
N GLY A 260 -5.08 -2.58 -16.11
CA GLY A 260 -4.21 -1.42 -16.34
C GLY A 260 -3.71 -0.74 -15.07
N ILE A 261 -3.57 -1.48 -13.98
CA ILE A 261 -2.95 -1.02 -12.74
C ILE A 261 -1.43 -1.18 -12.82
N ASP A 262 -0.70 -0.20 -12.32
CA ASP A 262 0.77 -0.16 -12.32
C ASP A 262 1.39 -0.47 -10.96
N MET A 263 0.68 -0.17 -9.88
CA MET A 263 1.22 -0.26 -8.51
C MET A 263 0.23 -0.97 -7.59
N PHE A 264 0.77 -1.78 -6.68
CA PHE A 264 0.01 -2.54 -5.69
C PHE A 264 0.76 -2.53 -4.36
N ASP A 265 0.03 -2.67 -3.26
CA ASP A 265 0.60 -2.98 -1.95
C ASP A 265 -0.24 -4.00 -1.21
N CYS A 266 0.39 -4.81 -0.39
CA CYS A 266 -0.31 -5.64 0.57
C CYS A 266 0.64 -6.17 1.65
N VAL A 267 0.12 -6.37 2.85
CA VAL A 267 0.84 -7.05 3.94
C VAL A 267 0.89 -8.58 3.77
N LEU A 268 0.18 -9.12 2.79
CA LEU A 268 -0.07 -10.57 2.67
C LEU A 268 1.21 -11.42 2.63
N PRO A 269 2.24 -11.12 1.81
CA PRO A 269 3.44 -11.98 1.75
C PRO A 269 4.16 -12.06 3.09
N THR A 270 4.39 -10.92 3.74
CA THR A 270 5.09 -10.88 5.03
C THR A 270 4.23 -11.40 6.17
N ARG A 271 2.90 -11.20 6.12
CA ARG A 271 1.96 -11.81 7.06
C ARG A 271 1.98 -13.33 6.93
N TYR A 272 1.93 -13.87 5.74
CA TYR A 272 1.99 -15.31 5.49
C TYR A 272 3.31 -15.90 6.00
N GLY A 273 4.45 -15.30 5.66
CA GLY A 273 5.76 -15.74 6.17
C GLY A 273 5.79 -15.85 7.70
N ARG A 274 5.33 -14.79 8.40
CA ARG A 274 5.24 -14.81 9.88
C ARG A 274 4.27 -15.86 10.45
N HIS A 275 3.27 -16.27 9.65
CA HIS A 275 2.34 -17.34 10.04
C HIS A 275 2.78 -18.71 9.54
N GLY A 276 3.99 -18.84 9.00
CA GLY A 276 4.53 -20.09 8.50
C GLY A 276 3.81 -20.62 7.26
N ILE A 277 3.32 -19.70 6.43
CA ILE A 277 2.71 -20.01 5.14
C ILE A 277 3.67 -19.54 4.04
N ALA A 278 3.99 -20.40 3.10
CA ALA A 278 4.71 -20.05 1.88
C ALA A 278 3.76 -20.15 0.67
N MET A 279 3.80 -19.15 -0.19
CA MET A 279 3.16 -19.20 -1.51
C MET A 279 4.11 -19.89 -2.47
N THR A 280 3.64 -20.94 -3.16
CA THR A 280 4.42 -21.70 -4.15
C THR A 280 3.62 -21.84 -5.45
N ASP A 281 4.27 -22.25 -6.53
CA ASP A 281 3.60 -22.48 -7.81
C ASP A 281 2.48 -23.55 -7.71
N ASN A 282 2.56 -24.43 -6.71
CA ASN A 282 1.55 -25.45 -6.44
C ASN A 282 0.54 -25.03 -5.35
N GLY A 283 0.46 -23.73 -5.04
CA GLY A 283 -0.42 -23.17 -4.01
C GLY A 283 0.25 -22.93 -2.67
N ASN A 284 -0.55 -22.57 -1.68
CA ASN A 284 -0.07 -22.23 -0.35
C ASN A 284 0.25 -23.47 0.48
N ILE A 285 1.45 -23.53 1.05
CA ILE A 285 1.84 -24.57 2.01
C ILE A 285 1.98 -23.98 3.40
N SER A 286 1.45 -24.66 4.41
CA SER A 286 1.68 -24.31 5.83
C SER A 286 2.81 -25.18 6.39
N ILE A 287 3.98 -24.59 6.59
CA ILE A 287 5.18 -25.29 7.07
C ILE A 287 5.01 -25.89 8.47
N LYS A 288 3.97 -25.47 9.21
CA LYS A 288 3.63 -25.99 10.54
C LYS A 288 3.20 -27.45 10.54
N LYS A 289 2.68 -27.95 9.40
CA LYS A 289 2.12 -29.31 9.30
C LYS A 289 3.17 -30.37 9.62
N LYS A 290 2.75 -31.43 10.33
CA LYS A 290 3.64 -32.52 10.76
C LYS A 290 4.26 -33.26 9.57
N MET A 291 3.59 -33.34 8.45
CA MET A 291 4.08 -34.01 7.24
C MET A 291 5.43 -33.48 6.73
N TYR A 292 5.76 -32.21 7.04
CA TYR A 292 7.05 -31.58 6.63
C TYR A 292 8.19 -31.85 7.60
N GLU A 293 7.98 -32.61 8.69
CA GLU A 293 9.00 -32.90 9.71
C GLU A 293 10.20 -33.68 9.16
N ARG A 294 9.94 -34.52 8.17
CA ARG A 294 10.94 -35.36 7.47
C ARG A 294 10.97 -35.10 5.96
N ASP A 295 10.48 -33.93 5.53
CA ASP A 295 10.54 -33.53 4.13
C ASP A 295 11.81 -32.71 3.88
N PHE A 296 12.83 -33.35 3.32
CA PHE A 296 14.13 -32.74 3.04
C PHE A 296 14.19 -32.06 1.65
N THR A 297 13.06 -31.89 0.99
CA THR A 297 12.96 -31.16 -0.28
C THR A 297 12.76 -29.65 -0.03
N PRO A 298 13.05 -28.78 -1.03
CA PRO A 298 12.83 -27.34 -0.92
C PRO A 298 11.34 -26.99 -0.80
N LEU A 299 11.03 -25.75 -0.38
CA LEU A 299 9.64 -25.24 -0.35
C LEU A 299 8.98 -25.37 -1.72
N ASP A 300 9.71 -25.00 -2.75
CA ASP A 300 9.30 -25.08 -4.15
C ASP A 300 10.49 -25.52 -5.02
N HIS A 301 10.28 -26.51 -5.87
CA HIS A 301 11.32 -27.06 -6.74
C HIS A 301 11.64 -26.16 -7.95
N THR A 302 10.71 -25.31 -8.33
CA THR A 302 10.85 -24.38 -9.46
C THR A 302 11.41 -23.02 -9.04
N CYS A 303 11.44 -22.75 -7.73
CA CYS A 303 11.90 -21.50 -7.16
C CYS A 303 13.42 -21.52 -6.90
N ASP A 304 14.09 -20.46 -7.34
CA ASP A 304 15.53 -20.30 -7.17
C ASP A 304 15.94 -19.30 -6.06
N CYS A 305 14.98 -18.88 -5.23
CA CYS A 305 15.26 -17.96 -4.11
C CYS A 305 16.22 -18.60 -3.08
N PRO A 306 16.90 -17.76 -2.24
CA PRO A 306 17.83 -18.27 -1.24
C PRO A 306 17.24 -19.32 -0.29
N ALA A 307 15.95 -19.24 0.05
CA ALA A 307 15.31 -20.22 0.91
C ALA A 307 15.19 -21.58 0.22
N CYS A 308 14.70 -21.62 -1.02
CA CYS A 308 14.53 -22.86 -1.77
C CYS A 308 15.87 -23.49 -2.19
N ARG A 309 16.89 -22.69 -2.47
CA ARG A 309 18.22 -23.19 -2.84
C ARG A 309 18.98 -23.84 -1.68
N ASN A 310 18.77 -23.34 -0.45
CA ASN A 310 19.67 -23.67 0.66
C ASN A 310 19.00 -24.49 1.76
N TYR A 311 17.65 -24.48 1.86
CA TYR A 311 16.97 -25.06 3.01
C TYR A 311 15.83 -25.98 2.60
N SER A 312 15.70 -27.08 3.38
CA SER A 312 14.58 -28.02 3.22
C SER A 312 13.36 -27.57 4.02
N LYS A 313 12.19 -28.07 3.65
CA LYS A 313 10.94 -27.89 4.42
C LYS A 313 11.10 -28.32 5.87
N ALA A 314 11.80 -29.45 6.11
CA ALA A 314 12.07 -29.93 7.48
C ALA A 314 12.85 -28.91 8.30
N TYR A 315 13.90 -28.32 7.72
CA TYR A 315 14.72 -27.33 8.42
C TYR A 315 13.96 -26.01 8.65
N ILE A 316 13.26 -25.49 7.63
CA ILE A 316 12.44 -24.26 7.77
C ILE A 316 11.34 -24.49 8.82
N ARG A 317 10.70 -25.67 8.86
CA ARG A 317 9.74 -26.03 9.91
C ARG A 317 10.37 -26.03 11.29
N HIS A 318 11.59 -26.57 11.41
CA HIS A 318 12.35 -26.56 12.68
C HIS A 318 12.59 -25.12 13.13
N LEU A 319 13.17 -24.27 12.28
CA LEU A 319 13.41 -22.85 12.59
C LEU A 319 12.12 -22.12 12.99
N TYR A 320 11.04 -22.32 12.25
CA TYR A 320 9.77 -21.69 12.57
C TYR A 320 9.26 -22.04 13.98
N ARG A 321 9.47 -23.27 14.44
CA ARG A 321 9.09 -23.72 15.77
C ARG A 321 9.99 -23.15 16.86
N GLU A 322 11.29 -23.08 16.60
CA GLU A 322 12.28 -22.57 17.56
C GLU A 322 12.18 -21.05 17.69
N ILE A 323 12.12 -20.33 16.56
CA ILE A 323 11.97 -18.85 16.55
C ILE A 323 10.62 -18.44 17.17
N GLY A 324 9.56 -19.21 16.95
CA GLY A 324 8.26 -18.96 17.57
C GLY A 324 8.24 -19.14 19.09
N ARG A 325 9.29 -19.72 19.70
CA ARG A 325 9.49 -19.82 21.15
C ARG A 325 10.43 -18.75 21.69
N ALA A 326 11.22 -18.13 20.85
CA ALA A 326 12.05 -17.00 21.21
C ALA A 326 11.19 -15.72 21.21
N HIS A 327 10.36 -15.57 22.24
CA HIS A 327 9.82 -14.27 22.58
C HIS A 327 10.95 -13.48 23.26
N VAL A 328 11.66 -12.71 22.48
CA VAL A 328 12.50 -11.63 22.96
C VAL A 328 11.68 -10.36 22.93
#